data_878e2e408940789cee596f0451694e21
#
_entry.id   878e2e408940789cee596f0451694e21
#
_cell.length_a   1.000
_cell.length_b   1.000
_cell.length_c   1.000
_cell.angle_alpha   90.00
_cell.angle_beta   90.00
_cell.angle_gamma   90.00
#
_symmetry.space_group_name_H-M   'P 1'
#
loop_
_entity.id
_entity.type
_entity.pdbx_description
1 polymer ?
#
loop_
_entity_poly.entity_id
_entity_poly.type
_entity_poly.pdbx_seq_one_letter_code
_entity_poly.pdbx_strand_id
1 'polypeptide(L)'
;MDYSYVLTPFLAWFIAGVTKFAINSIKARQLAFGLIGYGGLPSNHSAIVSSMTMLIALKEGIAHPAFGIALTSAFIVLLDASSLRQQVGKHAAAINRLSADIQGHHLLRERMGHSRTEILAGVVVGISVATLVWIYAN
;
A
#
# COMPACT_ATOMS: atom_id res chain seq x y z
N MET A 1 5.97 1.05 28.48
CA MET A 1 6.25 1.87 27.29
C MET A 1 5.32 1.39 26.18
N ASP A 2 4.59 2.31 25.57
CA ASP A 2 3.63 1.96 24.50
C ASP A 2 4.33 2.04 23.12
N TYR A 3 4.65 0.89 22.56
CA TYR A 3 5.28 0.78 21.23
C TYR A 3 4.26 0.63 20.09
N SER A 4 2.95 0.70 20.39
CA SER A 4 1.91 0.45 19.40
C SER A 4 2.01 1.38 18.19
N TYR A 5 2.32 2.66 18.39
CA TYR A 5 2.47 3.62 17.29
C TYR A 5 3.62 3.26 16.33
N VAL A 6 4.72 2.74 16.87
CA VAL A 6 5.86 2.34 16.04
C VAL A 6 5.60 1.02 15.33
N LEU A 7 4.99 0.06 16.00
CA LEU A 7 4.82 -1.31 15.48
C LEU A 7 3.66 -1.46 14.51
N THR A 8 2.56 -0.73 14.72
CA THR A 8 1.33 -0.89 13.94
C THR A 8 1.52 -0.73 12.42
N PRO A 9 2.23 0.27 11.88
CA PRO A 9 2.42 0.40 10.44
C PRO A 9 3.22 -0.76 9.84
N PHE A 10 4.20 -1.31 10.56
CA PHE A 10 4.95 -2.48 10.11
C PHE A 10 4.10 -3.74 10.13
N LEU A 11 3.25 -3.90 11.15
CA LEU A 11 2.30 -5.01 11.24
C LEU A 11 1.28 -4.94 10.10
N ALA A 12 0.74 -3.76 9.80
CA ALA A 12 -0.18 -3.54 8.69
C ALA A 12 0.49 -3.84 7.33
N TRP A 13 1.74 -3.40 7.15
CA TRP A 13 2.53 -3.73 5.96
C TRP A 13 2.73 -5.23 5.80
N PHE A 14 3.09 -5.92 6.87
CA PHE A 14 3.32 -7.37 6.86
C PHE A 14 2.03 -8.14 6.53
N ILE A 15 0.93 -7.82 7.21
CA ILE A 15 -0.38 -8.48 6.99
C ILE A 15 -0.87 -8.22 5.55
N ALA A 16 -0.77 -6.97 5.06
CA ALA A 16 -1.13 -6.66 3.68
C ALA A 16 -0.25 -7.42 2.67
N GLY A 17 1.05 -7.55 2.96
CA GLY A 17 2.00 -8.31 2.14
C GLY A 17 1.67 -9.79 2.08
N VAL A 18 1.41 -10.43 3.22
CA VAL A 18 1.01 -11.85 3.31
C VAL A 18 -0.31 -12.08 2.60
N THR A 19 -1.31 -11.22 2.82
CA THR A 19 -2.61 -11.30 2.15
C THR A 19 -2.46 -11.20 0.63
N LYS A 20 -1.65 -10.26 0.15
CA LYS A 20 -1.35 -10.10 -1.27
C LYS A 20 -0.67 -11.35 -1.85
N PHE A 21 0.33 -11.88 -1.15
CA PHE A 21 1.02 -13.09 -1.56
C PHE A 21 0.05 -14.28 -1.67
N ALA A 22 -0.81 -14.47 -0.68
CA ALA A 22 -1.83 -15.52 -0.68
C ALA A 22 -2.80 -15.36 -1.86
N ILE A 23 -3.35 -14.17 -2.09
CA ILE A 23 -4.26 -13.89 -3.20
C ILE A 23 -3.59 -14.16 -4.55
N ASN A 24 -2.36 -13.69 -4.74
CA ASN A 24 -1.62 -13.88 -5.98
C ASN A 24 -1.28 -15.36 -6.21
N SER A 25 -0.90 -16.10 -5.16
CA SER A 25 -0.61 -17.54 -5.24
C SER A 25 -1.86 -18.35 -5.61
N ILE A 26 -3.02 -18.04 -5.03
CA ILE A 26 -4.29 -18.69 -5.37
C ILE A 26 -4.65 -18.42 -6.85
N LYS A 27 -4.53 -17.16 -7.30
CA LYS A 27 -4.82 -16.79 -8.70
C LYS A 27 -3.88 -17.45 -9.69
N ALA A 28 -2.61 -17.57 -9.36
CA ALA A 28 -1.59 -18.18 -10.21
C ALA A 28 -1.58 -19.72 -10.12
N ARG A 29 -2.31 -20.32 -9.19
CA ARG A 29 -2.28 -21.76 -8.83
C ARG A 29 -0.87 -22.28 -8.53
N GLN A 30 0.02 -21.41 -8.08
CA GLN A 30 1.41 -21.69 -7.69
C GLN A 30 1.91 -20.59 -6.74
N LEU A 31 2.99 -20.87 -6.00
CA LEU A 31 3.57 -19.86 -5.10
C LEU A 31 4.09 -18.66 -5.89
N ALA A 32 3.54 -17.48 -5.61
CA ALA A 32 3.72 -16.26 -6.41
C ALA A 32 4.98 -15.46 -6.02
N PHE A 33 6.13 -16.13 -5.78
CA PHE A 33 7.38 -15.45 -5.42
C PHE A 33 7.85 -14.44 -6.46
N GLY A 34 7.67 -14.73 -7.74
CA GLY A 34 8.02 -13.81 -8.84
C GLY A 34 7.12 -12.57 -8.94
N LEU A 35 6.02 -12.52 -8.18
CA LEU A 35 5.10 -11.38 -8.14
C LEU A 35 5.28 -10.50 -6.90
N ILE A 36 6.27 -10.79 -6.05
CA ILE A 36 6.61 -9.95 -4.90
C ILE A 36 7.07 -8.58 -5.42
N GLY A 37 6.47 -7.52 -4.89
CA GLY A 37 6.76 -6.14 -5.32
C GLY A 37 5.92 -5.64 -6.50
N TYR A 38 5.17 -6.50 -7.18
CA TYR A 38 4.17 -6.06 -8.17
C TYR A 38 2.88 -5.58 -7.48
N GLY A 39 2.13 -4.70 -8.19
CA GLY A 39 0.81 -4.26 -7.73
C GLY A 39 -0.11 -5.44 -7.45
N GLY A 40 -1.25 -5.19 -6.86
CA GLY A 40 -2.23 -6.21 -6.50
C GLY A 40 -2.91 -5.90 -5.17
N LEU A 41 -3.92 -6.70 -4.86
CA LEU A 41 -4.81 -6.56 -3.71
C LEU A 41 -4.20 -7.25 -2.47
N PRO A 42 -4.16 -6.58 -1.32
CA PRO A 42 -4.41 -5.17 -1.03
C PRO A 42 -3.19 -4.27 -1.27
N SER A 43 -3.38 -2.92 -1.31
CA SER A 43 -2.28 -1.95 -1.38
C SER A 43 -1.55 -1.86 -0.03
N ASN A 44 -0.26 -2.17 -0.02
CA ASN A 44 0.58 -2.05 1.19
C ASN A 44 0.70 -0.60 1.68
N HIS A 45 0.85 0.36 0.75
CA HIS A 45 0.97 1.78 1.10
C HIS A 45 -0.29 2.29 1.80
N SER A 46 -1.47 1.91 1.27
CA SER A 46 -2.75 2.26 1.87
C SER A 46 -2.92 1.64 3.26
N ALA A 47 -2.49 0.38 3.44
CA ALA A 47 -2.56 -0.29 4.73
C ALA A 47 -1.68 0.40 5.80
N ILE A 48 -0.44 0.77 5.43
CA ILE A 48 0.50 1.47 6.32
C ILE A 48 -0.10 2.79 6.82
N VAL A 49 -0.49 3.67 5.89
CA VAL A 49 -0.92 5.04 6.28
C VAL A 49 -2.27 5.05 6.97
N SER A 50 -3.22 4.19 6.56
CA SER A 50 -4.52 4.11 7.20
C SER A 50 -4.46 3.45 8.58
N SER A 51 -3.55 2.51 8.81
CA SER A 51 -3.36 1.92 10.14
C SER A 51 -2.87 2.95 11.15
N MET A 52 -1.90 3.79 10.79
CA MET A 52 -1.42 4.85 11.68
C MET A 52 -2.51 5.90 11.92
N THR A 53 -3.19 6.34 10.86
CA THR A 53 -4.29 7.32 10.97
C THR A 53 -5.40 6.82 11.91
N MET A 54 -5.81 5.56 11.74
CA MET A 54 -6.85 4.96 12.59
C MET A 54 -6.38 4.76 14.03
N LEU A 55 -5.14 4.32 14.26
CA LEU A 55 -4.62 4.13 15.61
C LEU A 55 -4.59 5.45 16.38
N ILE A 56 -4.14 6.54 15.74
CA ILE A 56 -4.13 7.87 16.37
C ILE A 56 -5.57 8.33 16.65
N ALA A 57 -6.51 8.12 15.74
CA ALA A 57 -7.91 8.44 15.96
C ALA A 57 -8.51 7.72 17.19
N LEU A 58 -8.16 6.44 17.36
CA LEU A 58 -8.66 5.61 18.46
C LEU A 58 -8.02 5.95 19.83
N LYS A 59 -6.73 6.27 19.84
CA LYS A 59 -5.99 6.53 21.08
C LYS A 59 -6.03 7.99 21.54
N GLU A 60 -5.86 8.92 20.61
CA GLU A 60 -5.72 10.35 20.90
C GLU A 60 -6.97 11.14 20.53
N GLY A 61 -7.83 10.58 19.69
CA GLY A 61 -9.00 11.27 19.15
C GLY A 61 -8.70 12.08 17.89
N ILE A 62 -9.77 12.36 17.13
CA ILE A 62 -9.69 13.07 15.85
C ILE A 62 -9.37 14.56 15.99
N ALA A 63 -9.52 15.15 17.17
CA ALA A 63 -9.18 16.55 17.45
C ALA A 63 -7.68 16.73 17.76
N HIS A 64 -6.93 15.67 17.98
CA HIS A 64 -5.51 15.75 18.28
C HIS A 64 -4.70 16.15 17.04
N PRO A 65 -3.72 17.06 17.12
CA PRO A 65 -2.95 17.53 15.96
C PRO A 65 -2.26 16.40 15.18
N ALA A 66 -1.81 15.34 15.87
CA ALA A 66 -1.18 14.19 15.23
C ALA A 66 -2.13 13.47 14.25
N PHE A 67 -3.45 13.46 14.52
CA PHE A 67 -4.43 12.91 13.59
C PHE A 67 -4.47 13.70 12.29
N GLY A 68 -4.44 15.04 12.35
CA GLY A 68 -4.39 15.89 11.17
C GLY A 68 -3.16 15.62 10.30
N ILE A 69 -1.97 15.45 10.93
CA ILE A 69 -0.72 15.11 10.24
C ILE A 69 -0.82 13.74 9.58
N ALA A 70 -1.29 12.73 10.32
CA ALA A 70 -1.44 11.37 9.79
C ALA A 70 -2.44 11.31 8.63
N LEU A 71 -3.58 11.98 8.75
CA LEU A 71 -4.60 12.07 7.71
C LEU A 71 -4.08 12.74 6.44
N THR A 72 -3.34 13.86 6.59
CA THR A 72 -2.71 14.54 5.46
C THR A 72 -1.69 13.65 4.76
N SER A 73 -0.85 12.97 5.52
CA SER A 73 0.12 12.02 4.97
C SER A 73 -0.57 10.88 4.24
N ALA A 74 -1.63 10.32 4.82
CA ALA A 74 -2.44 9.28 4.19
C ALA A 74 -3.05 9.77 2.87
N PHE A 75 -3.63 10.96 2.85
CA PHE A 75 -4.22 11.56 1.65
C PHE A 75 -3.20 11.69 0.52
N ILE A 76 -2.01 12.24 0.80
CA ILE A 76 -0.94 12.38 -0.19
C ILE A 76 -0.50 11.02 -0.75
N VAL A 77 -0.28 10.02 0.13
CA VAL A 77 0.15 8.68 -0.28
C VAL A 77 -0.92 7.98 -1.12
N LEU A 78 -2.20 8.12 -0.79
CA LEU A 78 -3.31 7.52 -1.56
C LEU A 78 -3.47 8.18 -2.93
N LEU A 79 -3.27 9.51 -3.04
CA LEU A 79 -3.25 10.21 -4.31
C LEU A 79 -2.07 9.75 -5.18
N ASP A 80 -0.85 9.65 -4.61
CA ASP A 80 0.32 9.15 -5.33
C ASP A 80 0.07 7.73 -5.85
N ALA A 81 -0.44 6.85 -5.01
CA ALA A 81 -0.71 5.46 -5.38
C ALA A 81 -1.70 5.33 -6.55
N SER A 82 -2.68 6.24 -6.65
CA SER A 82 -3.74 6.20 -7.67
C SER A 82 -3.45 7.01 -8.93
N SER A 83 -2.64 8.06 -8.85
CA SER A 83 -2.43 9.00 -9.97
C SER A 83 -1.00 8.99 -10.51
N LEU A 84 -0.04 9.48 -9.71
CA LEU A 84 1.33 9.68 -10.15
C LEU A 84 1.98 8.38 -10.64
N ARG A 85 1.82 7.29 -9.89
CA ARG A 85 2.40 5.99 -10.27
C ARG A 85 1.80 5.42 -11.54
N GLN A 86 0.51 5.67 -11.81
CA GLN A 86 -0.09 5.27 -13.09
C GLN A 86 0.48 6.07 -14.25
N GLN A 87 0.78 7.37 -14.06
CA GLN A 87 1.44 8.17 -15.10
C GLN A 87 2.86 7.68 -15.36
N VAL A 88 3.63 7.33 -14.31
CA VAL A 88 4.96 6.71 -14.48
C VAL A 88 4.88 5.43 -15.32
N GLY A 89 3.87 4.58 -15.11
CA GLY A 89 3.63 3.39 -15.93
C GLY A 89 3.34 3.73 -17.40
N LYS A 90 2.53 4.76 -17.67
CA LYS A 90 2.27 5.24 -19.04
C LYS A 90 3.53 5.80 -19.71
N HIS A 91 4.37 6.52 -18.96
CA HIS A 91 5.66 7.00 -19.48
C HIS A 91 6.59 5.82 -19.81
N ALA A 92 6.65 4.80 -18.96
CA ALA A 92 7.42 3.59 -19.21
C ALA A 92 6.96 2.90 -20.50
N ALA A 93 5.65 2.77 -20.72
CA ALA A 93 5.09 2.20 -21.94
C ALA A 93 5.42 3.03 -23.19
N ALA A 94 5.41 4.36 -23.09
CA ALA A 94 5.80 5.23 -24.19
C ALA A 94 7.29 5.09 -24.51
N ILE A 95 8.16 5.08 -23.49
CA ILE A 95 9.61 4.89 -23.68
C ILE A 95 9.90 3.51 -24.28
N ASN A 96 9.29 2.44 -23.80
CA ASN A 96 9.46 1.10 -24.35
C ASN A 96 9.11 1.04 -25.85
N ARG A 97 8.04 1.72 -26.25
CA ARG A 97 7.65 1.79 -27.68
C ARG A 97 8.66 2.57 -28.52
N LEU A 98 9.14 3.70 -28.01
CA LEU A 98 10.13 4.54 -28.73
C LEU A 98 11.50 3.86 -28.83
N SER A 99 11.81 2.99 -27.89
CA SER A 99 13.11 2.30 -27.80
C SER A 99 13.08 0.85 -28.32
N ALA A 100 11.98 0.44 -28.97
CA ALA A 100 11.80 -0.95 -29.42
C ALA A 100 12.91 -1.44 -30.36
N ASP A 101 13.46 -0.57 -31.20
CA ASP A 101 14.50 -0.88 -32.17
C ASP A 101 15.95 -0.67 -31.65
N ILE A 102 16.10 -0.24 -30.38
CA ILE A 102 17.41 0.02 -29.78
C ILE A 102 17.97 -1.27 -29.20
N GLN A 103 19.07 -1.77 -29.76
CA GLN A 103 19.78 -2.93 -29.23
C GLN A 103 20.24 -2.70 -27.80
N GLY A 104 19.96 -3.65 -26.90
CA GLY A 104 20.32 -3.57 -25.49
C GLY A 104 19.38 -2.76 -24.63
N HIS A 105 18.24 -2.28 -25.15
CA HIS A 105 17.22 -1.63 -24.33
C HIS A 105 16.59 -2.63 -23.36
N HIS A 106 16.66 -2.35 -22.05
CA HIS A 106 15.93 -3.09 -21.03
C HIS A 106 14.52 -2.54 -20.89
N LEU A 107 13.52 -3.41 -21.04
CA LEU A 107 12.12 -3.02 -20.91
C LEU A 107 11.83 -2.44 -19.51
N LEU A 108 11.30 -1.23 -19.51
CA LEU A 108 10.83 -0.56 -18.30
C LEU A 108 9.52 -1.19 -17.82
N ARG A 109 9.33 -1.21 -16.49
CA ARG A 109 8.11 -1.73 -15.88
C ARG A 109 6.91 -0.79 -16.17
N GLU A 110 5.94 -1.27 -16.94
CA GLU A 110 4.76 -0.49 -17.34
C GLU A 110 3.63 -0.55 -16.30
N ARG A 111 3.46 -1.70 -15.66
CA ARG A 111 2.39 -1.89 -14.66
C ARG A 111 2.78 -1.26 -13.33
N MET A 112 2.43 0.01 -13.18
CA MET A 112 2.68 0.84 -11.99
C MET A 112 1.37 1.42 -11.44
N GLY A 113 1.35 1.68 -10.12
CA GLY A 113 0.17 2.22 -9.43
C GLY A 113 -0.82 1.15 -9.01
N HIS A 114 -1.86 1.61 -8.34
CA HIS A 114 -2.92 0.76 -7.78
C HIS A 114 -4.29 1.16 -8.34
N SER A 115 -5.18 0.18 -8.49
CA SER A 115 -6.60 0.44 -8.74
C SER A 115 -7.29 0.96 -7.47
N ARG A 116 -8.44 1.59 -7.63
CA ARG A 116 -9.25 2.08 -6.49
C ARG A 116 -9.63 0.95 -5.54
N THR A 117 -9.91 -0.24 -6.06
CA THR A 117 -10.24 -1.43 -5.27
C THR A 117 -9.04 -1.93 -4.45
N GLU A 118 -7.82 -1.90 -5.00
CA GLU A 118 -6.60 -2.26 -4.29
C GLU A 118 -6.29 -1.28 -3.15
N ILE A 119 -6.53 0.02 -3.38
CA ILE A 119 -6.39 1.07 -2.37
C ILE A 119 -7.41 0.86 -1.25
N LEU A 120 -8.69 0.69 -1.59
CA LEU A 120 -9.75 0.48 -0.61
C LEU A 120 -9.50 -0.76 0.25
N ALA A 121 -9.11 -1.88 -0.37
CA ALA A 121 -8.74 -3.09 0.36
C ALA A 121 -7.57 -2.86 1.31
N GLY A 122 -6.56 -2.09 0.90
CA GLY A 122 -5.45 -1.70 1.77
C GLY A 122 -5.91 -0.85 2.96
N VAL A 123 -6.81 0.10 2.74
CA VAL A 123 -7.41 0.92 3.82
C VAL A 123 -8.15 0.03 4.82
N VAL A 124 -8.97 -0.91 4.34
CA VAL A 124 -9.69 -1.84 5.21
C VAL A 124 -8.73 -2.68 6.05
N VAL A 125 -7.67 -3.22 5.45
CA VAL A 125 -6.64 -3.97 6.21
C VAL A 125 -5.98 -3.08 7.25
N GLY A 126 -5.59 -1.86 6.90
CA GLY A 126 -4.95 -0.92 7.84
C GLY A 126 -5.84 -0.57 9.03
N ILE A 127 -7.10 -0.25 8.78
CA ILE A 127 -8.10 0.02 9.83
C ILE A 127 -8.28 -1.19 10.73
N SER A 128 -8.42 -2.39 10.16
CA SER A 128 -8.60 -3.63 10.93
C SER A 128 -7.41 -3.91 11.84
N VAL A 129 -6.18 -3.77 11.33
CA VAL A 129 -4.96 -3.96 12.12
C VAL A 129 -4.88 -2.95 13.26
N ALA A 130 -5.13 -1.66 12.99
CA ALA A 130 -5.10 -0.62 14.03
C ALA A 130 -6.15 -0.87 15.12
N THR A 131 -7.35 -1.28 14.74
CA THR A 131 -8.43 -1.61 15.69
C THR A 131 -8.05 -2.80 16.57
N LEU A 132 -7.48 -3.85 15.99
CA LEU A 132 -7.00 -5.02 16.74
C LEU A 132 -5.88 -4.61 17.71
N VAL A 133 -4.88 -3.86 17.25
CA VAL A 133 -3.79 -3.37 18.12
C VAL A 133 -4.36 -2.53 19.26
N TRP A 134 -5.32 -1.65 18.98
CA TRP A 134 -5.95 -0.83 20.02
C TRP A 134 -6.68 -1.68 21.06
N ILE A 135 -7.43 -2.70 20.65
CA ILE A 135 -8.15 -3.60 21.57
C ILE A 135 -7.19 -4.38 22.48
N TYR A 136 -6.05 -4.84 21.95
CA TYR A 136 -5.12 -5.69 22.70
C TYR A 136 -4.03 -4.91 23.44
N ALA A 137 -3.79 -3.63 23.11
CA ALA A 137 -2.78 -2.81 23.74
C ALA A 137 -3.35 -1.86 24.83
N ASN A 138 -4.65 -1.81 25.02
CA ASN A 138 -5.36 -1.12 26.11
C ASN A 138 -5.97 -2.15 27.04
#